data_0b825f7e169f6d29abd22f5f90c3eb10
#
_entry.id   0b825f7e169f6d29abd22f5f90c3eb10
#
_cell.length_a   1.000
_cell.length_b   1.000
_cell.length_c   1.000
_cell.angle_alpha   90.00
_cell.angle_beta   90.00
_cell.angle_gamma   90.00
#
_symmetry.space_group_name_H-M   'P 1'
#
loop_
_entity.id
_entity.type
_entity.pdbx_description
1 polymer ?
#
loop_
_entity_poly.entity_id
_entity_poly.type
_entity_poly.pdbx_seq_one_letter_code
_entity_poly.pdbx_strand_id
1 'polypeptide(L)'
;MKKIINLFIVLLGILVFAACSDNIDNPYGKESTISVVKSNLVFPARAANGVVEFHSQGTVSASSNATWCKTSVVGDTVKVAVDQNNNRDGRSTVVTLHNGTDSVNIPLVQGGLVFQLSVSSVINSSDLAASFTYAMSANLDFNVLSAPDWITVSNTEDSLKVSMSANTTGHLRSDYVKYNVGSYKDSIKVVQGDFDTDLAGDYYLVSLDGDGQQQVFEAVVSQDTLFLPEFDFKIPTTFDGSNMAISTTCGQYIGAYSKYYIYTVFADANNKSLTGYNVGGATYSAAFDYNSKDGTYAEFSGTVSGNEIGTLLFMACSAKALNANTKVGFLVDLHSPYLVKKSNSPAKIANLAKKNQLKFVLR
;
A
#
# COMPACT_ATOMS: atom_id res chain seq x y z
N MET A 1 -14.44 4.42 20.84
CA MET A 1 -13.91 3.11 20.41
C MET A 1 -12.97 2.43 21.42
N LYS A 2 -12.15 3.16 22.19
CA LYS A 2 -11.27 2.54 23.24
C LYS A 2 -12.01 1.76 24.35
N LYS A 3 -13.27 2.06 24.65
CA LYS A 3 -14.06 1.37 25.70
C LYS A 3 -14.65 0.02 25.27
N ILE A 4 -14.79 -0.23 23.97
CA ILE A 4 -15.41 -1.47 23.44
C ILE A 4 -14.34 -2.59 23.30
N ILE A 5 -13.10 -2.23 22.99
CA ILE A 5 -11.99 -3.18 22.87
C ILE A 5 -11.62 -3.77 24.25
N ASN A 6 -11.63 -2.95 25.30
CA ASN A 6 -11.36 -3.44 26.65
C ASN A 6 -12.48 -4.35 27.19
N LEU A 7 -13.71 -4.24 26.70
CA LEU A 7 -14.82 -5.11 27.13
C LEU A 7 -14.71 -6.52 26.52
N PHE A 8 -14.16 -6.65 25.31
CA PHE A 8 -13.97 -7.96 24.67
C PHE A 8 -12.81 -8.75 25.28
N ILE A 9 -11.77 -8.10 25.76
CA ILE A 9 -10.63 -8.75 26.44
C ILE A 9 -11.04 -9.23 27.84
N VAL A 10 -11.93 -8.50 28.51
CA VAL A 10 -12.43 -8.88 29.86
C VAL A 10 -13.47 -10.00 29.76
N LEU A 11 -14.23 -10.11 28.66
CA LEU A 11 -15.26 -11.17 28.53
C LEU A 11 -14.66 -12.54 28.15
N LEU A 12 -13.42 -12.60 27.63
CA LEU A 12 -12.73 -13.87 27.37
C LEU A 12 -11.96 -14.41 28.59
N GLY A 13 -11.85 -13.61 29.64
CA GLY A 13 -11.13 -13.93 30.88
C GLY A 13 -11.96 -14.58 32.00
N ILE A 14 -13.28 -14.66 31.83
CA ILE A 14 -14.18 -15.20 32.86
C ILE A 14 -14.95 -16.42 32.32
N LEU A 15 -14.24 -17.40 31.82
CA LEU A 15 -14.70 -18.79 31.95
C LEU A 15 -14.15 -19.34 33.28
N VAL A 16 -14.72 -18.85 34.37
CA VAL A 16 -14.63 -19.52 35.63
C VAL A 16 -15.31 -20.88 35.42
N PHE A 17 -14.53 -21.94 35.42
CA PHE A 17 -15.07 -23.28 35.58
C PHE A 17 -15.75 -23.30 36.96
N ALA A 18 -17.05 -23.03 36.96
CA ALA A 18 -17.88 -23.54 38.02
C ALA A 18 -17.82 -25.06 37.88
N ALA A 19 -16.85 -25.70 38.53
CA ALA A 19 -16.89 -27.09 38.78
C ALA A 19 -18.13 -27.29 39.69
N CYS A 20 -19.24 -27.70 39.11
CA CYS A 20 -20.28 -28.36 39.87
C CYS A 20 -19.63 -29.58 40.52
N SER A 21 -19.40 -29.47 41.81
CA SER A 21 -19.14 -30.66 42.64
C SER A 21 -20.46 -31.39 42.84
N ASP A 22 -20.94 -32.07 41.81
CA ASP A 22 -21.90 -33.14 42.03
C ASP A 22 -21.09 -34.30 42.65
N ASN A 23 -21.24 -34.49 43.93
CA ASN A 23 -20.83 -35.69 44.63
C ASN A 23 -21.67 -36.89 44.14
N ILE A 24 -21.45 -37.27 42.88
CA ILE A 24 -21.83 -38.60 42.40
C ILE A 24 -20.58 -39.45 42.63
N ASP A 25 -20.63 -40.30 43.69
CA ASP A 25 -19.66 -41.36 43.87
C ASP A 25 -19.65 -42.23 42.61
N ASN A 26 -18.74 -41.87 41.65
CA ASN A 26 -18.53 -42.69 40.47
C ASN A 26 -17.56 -43.83 40.86
N PRO A 27 -18.01 -45.05 41.05
CA PRO A 27 -17.17 -46.17 41.48
C PRO A 27 -16.10 -46.54 40.42
N TYR A 28 -16.14 -45.93 39.26
CA TYR A 28 -15.15 -46.08 38.17
C TYR A 28 -14.26 -44.86 38.00
N GLY A 29 -14.46 -43.80 38.79
CA GLY A 29 -13.63 -42.58 38.75
C GLY A 29 -12.33 -42.83 39.52
N LYS A 30 -11.24 -43.14 38.82
CA LYS A 30 -9.90 -43.09 39.40
C LYS A 30 -9.56 -41.63 39.68
N GLU A 31 -9.37 -41.27 40.97
CA GLU A 31 -8.87 -39.96 41.32
C GLU A 31 -7.51 -39.72 40.64
N SER A 32 -7.32 -38.56 40.01
CA SER A 32 -6.04 -38.23 39.43
C SER A 32 -4.96 -38.10 40.49
N THR A 33 -3.86 -38.77 40.29
CA THR A 33 -2.68 -38.70 41.17
C THR A 33 -1.83 -37.47 40.91
N ILE A 34 -2.22 -36.62 39.92
CA ILE A 34 -1.62 -35.34 39.61
C ILE A 34 -2.70 -34.25 39.77
N SER A 35 -2.46 -33.28 40.62
CA SER A 35 -3.34 -32.10 40.75
C SER A 35 -2.60 -30.84 40.36
N VAL A 36 -3.17 -30.06 39.44
CA VAL A 36 -2.64 -28.75 39.03
C VAL A 36 -3.08 -27.72 40.06
N VAL A 37 -2.12 -27.05 40.71
CA VAL A 37 -2.35 -25.98 41.69
C VAL A 37 -2.54 -24.66 41.00
N LYS A 38 -1.68 -24.38 39.98
CA LYS A 38 -1.67 -23.13 39.25
C LYS A 38 -1.08 -23.32 37.85
N SER A 39 -1.63 -22.64 36.85
CA SER A 39 -1.05 -22.60 35.52
C SER A 39 -1.10 -21.19 34.97
N ASN A 40 -0.03 -20.77 34.23
CA ASN A 40 0.02 -19.56 33.48
C ASN A 40 0.58 -19.88 32.09
N LEU A 41 -0.32 -20.29 31.18
CA LEU A 41 0.00 -20.77 29.83
C LEU A 41 -0.76 -19.99 28.73
N VAL A 42 -1.08 -18.74 29.01
CA VAL A 42 -1.58 -17.80 28.00
C VAL A 42 -0.49 -16.79 27.68
N PHE A 43 -0.04 -16.79 26.45
CA PHE A 43 1.13 -16.01 26.03
C PHE A 43 0.79 -15.00 24.93
N PRO A 44 1.49 -13.85 24.89
CA PRO A 44 1.50 -12.95 23.73
C PRO A 44 2.23 -13.59 22.54
N ALA A 45 2.31 -12.90 21.39
CA ALA A 45 3.07 -13.39 20.24
C ALA A 45 4.58 -13.49 20.49
N ARG A 46 5.15 -12.64 21.37
CA ARG A 46 6.59 -12.72 21.73
C ARG A 46 6.93 -14.03 22.39
N ALA A 47 8.20 -14.43 22.27
CA ALA A 47 8.74 -15.52 23.07
C ALA A 47 8.55 -15.23 24.57
N ALA A 48 8.12 -16.22 25.32
CA ALA A 48 7.79 -16.03 26.72
C ALA A 48 7.97 -17.34 27.54
N ASN A 49 7.98 -17.19 28.86
CA ASN A 49 8.05 -18.29 29.78
C ASN A 49 6.82 -18.30 30.69
N GLY A 50 6.33 -19.50 31.01
CA GLY A 50 5.26 -19.74 31.95
C GLY A 50 5.58 -20.89 32.89
N VAL A 51 4.71 -21.10 33.84
CA VAL A 51 4.86 -22.16 34.84
C VAL A 51 3.54 -22.90 35.07
N VAL A 52 3.66 -24.18 35.44
CA VAL A 52 2.59 -24.96 35.99
C VAL A 52 3.08 -25.50 37.32
N GLU A 53 2.41 -25.16 38.40
CA GLU A 53 2.62 -25.71 39.74
C GLU A 53 1.66 -26.89 39.94
N PHE A 54 2.16 -28.02 40.45
CA PHE A 54 1.39 -29.23 40.61
C PHE A 54 1.78 -29.97 41.88
N HIS A 55 0.91 -30.88 42.31
CA HIS A 55 1.22 -31.91 43.31
C HIS A 55 1.05 -33.27 42.64
N SER A 56 1.96 -34.21 42.95
CA SER A 56 1.88 -35.59 42.41
C SER A 56 2.41 -36.61 43.42
N GLN A 57 1.85 -37.80 43.35
CA GLN A 57 2.32 -38.99 44.11
C GLN A 57 3.39 -39.76 43.31
N GLY A 58 4.43 -39.08 42.84
CA GLY A 58 5.51 -39.71 42.08
C GLY A 58 6.21 -38.75 41.15
N THR A 59 7.26 -39.26 40.48
CA THR A 59 8.03 -38.44 39.54
C THR A 59 7.19 -38.06 38.32
N VAL A 60 7.12 -36.76 38.02
CA VAL A 60 6.39 -36.24 36.89
C VAL A 60 7.35 -35.94 35.74
N SER A 61 6.96 -36.30 34.54
CA SER A 61 7.50 -35.78 33.27
C SER A 61 6.50 -34.83 32.63
N ALA A 62 7.00 -33.89 31.83
CA ALA A 62 6.15 -32.95 31.08
C ALA A 62 6.55 -32.93 29.61
N SER A 63 5.57 -32.89 28.73
CA SER A 63 5.80 -32.82 27.27
C SER A 63 4.78 -31.93 26.56
N SER A 64 5.12 -31.50 25.34
CA SER A 64 4.19 -30.88 24.41
C SER A 64 4.45 -31.43 23.01
N ASN A 65 3.40 -31.57 22.21
CA ASN A 65 3.52 -32.02 20.82
C ASN A 65 3.94 -30.90 19.86
N ALA A 66 3.96 -29.65 20.35
CA ALA A 66 4.36 -28.49 19.52
C ALA A 66 5.85 -28.24 19.64
N THR A 67 6.55 -28.17 18.50
CA THR A 67 8.00 -27.90 18.44
C THR A 67 8.40 -26.55 19.01
N TRP A 68 7.47 -25.58 18.99
CA TRP A 68 7.63 -24.23 19.52
C TRP A 68 7.35 -24.11 21.04
N CYS A 69 6.96 -25.20 21.71
CA CYS A 69 6.71 -25.25 23.14
C CYS A 69 7.66 -26.26 23.79
N LYS A 70 8.54 -25.79 24.66
CA LYS A 70 9.53 -26.58 25.38
C LYS A 70 9.13 -26.67 26.86
N THR A 71 9.25 -27.83 27.44
CA THR A 71 8.91 -28.09 28.84
C THR A 71 10.09 -28.67 29.60
N SER A 72 10.20 -28.34 30.89
CA SER A 72 11.12 -28.99 31.82
C SER A 72 10.53 -28.98 33.21
N VAL A 73 10.77 -30.06 33.97
CA VAL A 73 10.26 -30.25 35.34
C VAL A 73 11.37 -29.94 36.34
N VAL A 74 11.07 -29.10 37.33
CA VAL A 74 11.96 -28.73 38.43
C VAL A 74 11.15 -28.79 39.73
N GLY A 75 11.34 -29.84 40.56
CA GLY A 75 10.51 -30.07 41.75
C GLY A 75 9.04 -30.21 41.36
N ASP A 76 8.16 -29.50 42.02
CA ASP A 76 6.70 -29.50 41.81
C ASP A 76 6.26 -28.43 40.78
N THR A 77 7.18 -28.03 39.87
CA THR A 77 6.93 -26.99 38.87
C THR A 77 7.36 -27.45 37.47
N VAL A 78 6.48 -27.29 36.47
CA VAL A 78 6.83 -27.37 35.07
C VAL A 78 7.14 -25.97 34.57
N LYS A 79 8.37 -25.79 34.08
CA LYS A 79 8.75 -24.57 33.32
C LYS A 79 8.36 -24.82 31.87
N VAL A 80 7.65 -23.85 31.29
CA VAL A 80 7.20 -23.86 29.89
C VAL A 80 7.81 -22.65 29.19
N ALA A 81 8.50 -22.88 28.06
CA ALA A 81 9.04 -21.81 27.20
C ALA A 81 8.41 -21.91 25.82
N VAL A 82 7.90 -20.81 25.33
CA VAL A 82 7.33 -20.72 23.97
C VAL A 82 8.18 -19.84 23.08
N ASP A 83 8.44 -20.30 21.86
CA ASP A 83 9.11 -19.52 20.83
C ASP A 83 8.16 -18.42 20.31
N GLN A 84 8.71 -17.35 19.73
CA GLN A 84 7.93 -16.27 19.15
C GLN A 84 6.99 -16.78 18.05
N ASN A 85 5.74 -16.31 18.07
CA ASN A 85 4.78 -16.54 16.99
C ASN A 85 4.81 -15.36 16.00
N ASN A 86 5.43 -15.58 14.86
CA ASN A 86 5.57 -14.57 13.83
C ASN A 86 4.35 -14.42 12.90
N ASN A 87 3.34 -15.32 13.03
CA ASN A 87 2.17 -15.34 12.19
C ASN A 87 1.02 -14.51 12.79
N ARG A 88 0.11 -14.04 11.95
CA ARG A 88 -1.08 -13.30 12.39
C ARG A 88 -2.04 -14.16 13.23
N ASP A 89 -2.09 -15.45 12.93
CA ASP A 89 -2.97 -16.37 13.65
C ASP A 89 -2.36 -16.76 14.99
N GLY A 90 -3.17 -16.77 16.03
CA GLY A 90 -2.83 -17.39 17.29
C GLY A 90 -2.65 -18.89 17.12
N ARG A 91 -1.92 -19.51 18.05
CA ARG A 91 -1.67 -20.96 18.05
C ARG A 91 -1.91 -21.55 19.42
N SER A 92 -2.22 -22.84 19.47
CA SER A 92 -2.45 -23.57 20.72
C SER A 92 -1.79 -24.93 20.69
N THR A 93 -1.54 -25.46 21.88
CA THR A 93 -1.07 -26.82 22.11
C THR A 93 -1.51 -27.26 23.49
N VAL A 94 -1.11 -28.45 23.86
CA VAL A 94 -1.34 -29.04 25.19
C VAL A 94 0.00 -29.35 25.83
N VAL A 95 0.16 -28.97 27.09
CA VAL A 95 1.22 -29.45 27.97
C VAL A 95 0.66 -30.65 28.76
N THR A 96 1.24 -31.81 28.56
CA THR A 96 0.86 -33.04 29.24
C THR A 96 1.83 -33.32 30.38
N LEU A 97 1.31 -33.44 31.60
CA LEU A 97 2.02 -33.95 32.78
C LEU A 97 1.71 -35.45 32.91
N HIS A 98 2.73 -36.25 33.15
CA HIS A 98 2.61 -37.69 33.24
C HIS A 98 3.47 -38.23 34.39
N ASN A 99 2.92 -39.07 35.26
CA ASN A 99 3.64 -39.71 36.39
C ASN A 99 3.74 -41.24 36.31
N GLY A 100 3.57 -41.82 35.10
CA GLY A 100 3.62 -43.26 34.85
C GLY A 100 2.29 -43.99 35.03
N THR A 101 1.36 -43.49 35.83
CA THR A 101 0.03 -44.10 36.07
C THR A 101 -1.11 -43.20 35.63
N ASP A 102 -0.86 -41.90 35.48
CA ASP A 102 -1.86 -40.89 35.22
C ASP A 102 -1.29 -39.74 34.33
N SER A 103 -2.17 -39.00 33.68
CA SER A 103 -1.83 -37.89 32.83
C SER A 103 -2.83 -36.75 32.99
N VAL A 104 -2.32 -35.51 33.04
CA VAL A 104 -3.14 -34.32 33.05
C VAL A 104 -2.74 -33.42 31.86
N ASN A 105 -3.74 -33.02 31.10
CA ASN A 105 -3.59 -32.17 29.94
C ASN A 105 -3.94 -30.71 30.26
N ILE A 106 -3.03 -29.80 30.03
CA ILE A 106 -3.18 -28.38 30.32
C ILE A 106 -3.11 -27.63 29.00
N PRO A 107 -4.20 -26.94 28.58
CA PRO A 107 -4.20 -26.17 27.35
C PRO A 107 -3.25 -24.97 27.44
N LEU A 108 -2.53 -24.71 26.36
CA LEU A 108 -1.65 -23.57 26.16
C LEU A 108 -2.09 -22.79 24.92
N VAL A 109 -2.20 -21.49 25.07
CA VAL A 109 -2.57 -20.59 23.97
C VAL A 109 -1.52 -19.50 23.83
N GLN A 110 -1.12 -19.22 22.58
CA GLN A 110 -0.25 -18.10 22.25
C GLN A 110 -0.91 -17.23 21.19
N GLY A 111 -0.97 -15.92 21.44
CA GLY A 111 -1.48 -14.93 20.51
C GLY A 111 -0.66 -14.85 19.22
N GLY A 112 -1.27 -14.28 18.18
CA GLY A 112 -0.61 -13.98 16.92
C GLY A 112 -0.05 -12.56 16.86
N LEU A 113 0.62 -12.26 15.76
CA LEU A 113 1.10 -10.92 15.41
C LEU A 113 -0.08 -9.95 15.28
N VAL A 114 0.00 -8.83 16.00
CA VAL A 114 -0.85 -7.65 15.82
C VAL A 114 0.05 -6.52 15.33
N PHE A 115 -0.30 -5.94 14.19
CA PHE A 115 0.41 -4.81 13.61
C PHE A 115 -0.55 -3.86 12.91
N GLN A 116 -0.44 -2.57 13.23
CA GLN A 116 -1.13 -1.46 12.58
C GLN A 116 -0.15 -0.29 12.41
N LEU A 117 -0.18 0.36 11.26
CA LEU A 117 0.62 1.53 10.94
C LEU A 117 -0.27 2.54 10.20
N SER A 118 -0.34 3.76 10.72
CA SER A 118 -1.19 4.85 10.19
C SER A 118 -0.46 5.69 9.14
N VAL A 119 0.32 5.06 8.28
CA VAL A 119 0.97 5.71 7.14
C VAL A 119 0.22 5.37 5.87
N SER A 120 0.13 6.32 4.93
CA SER A 120 -0.26 6.00 3.55
C SER A 120 0.85 5.17 2.88
N SER A 121 0.51 4.44 1.82
CA SER A 121 1.50 3.67 1.05
C SER A 121 2.58 4.57 0.42
N VAL A 122 2.33 5.88 0.33
CA VAL A 122 3.25 6.88 -0.22
C VAL A 122 3.39 8.04 0.76
N ILE A 123 4.63 8.48 1.00
CA ILE A 123 4.98 9.73 1.71
C ILE A 123 5.53 10.69 0.66
N ASN A 124 4.87 11.83 0.47
CA ASN A 124 5.32 12.89 -0.42
C ASN A 124 5.84 14.09 0.39
N SER A 125 6.91 14.72 -0.08
CA SER A 125 7.53 15.89 0.54
C SER A 125 8.16 16.80 -0.51
N SER A 126 8.30 18.08 -0.17
CA SER A 126 9.11 19.03 -0.94
C SER A 126 10.60 18.67 -0.87
N ASP A 127 11.44 19.39 -1.61
CA ASP A 127 12.90 19.23 -1.61
C ASP A 127 13.56 19.54 -0.27
N LEU A 128 12.88 20.21 0.64
CA LEU A 128 13.42 20.51 1.97
C LEU A 128 13.55 19.24 2.81
N ALA A 129 14.53 19.26 3.73
CA ALA A 129 14.62 18.23 4.75
C ALA A 129 13.33 18.19 5.59
N ALA A 130 12.79 17.01 5.79
CA ALA A 130 11.52 16.81 6.47
C ALA A 130 11.53 15.60 7.40
N SER A 131 10.61 15.60 8.35
CA SER A 131 10.36 14.44 9.23
C SER A 131 8.88 14.27 9.46
N PHE A 132 8.40 13.05 9.32
CA PHE A 132 7.02 12.67 9.57
C PHE A 132 6.95 11.60 10.65
N THR A 133 5.95 11.69 11.50
CA THR A 133 5.71 10.70 12.55
C THR A 133 4.31 10.13 12.40
N TYR A 134 4.22 8.81 12.37
CA TYR A 134 3.00 8.05 12.15
C TYR A 134 2.71 7.19 13.36
N ALA A 135 1.46 7.09 13.76
CA ALA A 135 1.04 6.20 14.82
C ALA A 135 1.23 4.74 14.38
N MET A 136 1.82 3.94 15.26
CA MET A 136 2.09 2.52 15.06
C MET A 136 1.63 1.74 16.29
N SER A 137 1.20 0.51 16.10
CA SER A 137 0.96 -0.45 17.16
C SER A 137 1.46 -1.81 16.71
N ALA A 138 2.40 -2.38 17.45
CA ALA A 138 3.00 -3.66 17.14
C ALA A 138 3.27 -4.44 18.43
N ASN A 139 2.92 -5.74 18.45
CA ASN A 139 3.26 -6.63 19.56
C ASN A 139 4.56 -7.42 19.32
N LEU A 140 5.18 -7.27 18.16
CA LEU A 140 6.52 -7.73 17.79
C LEU A 140 7.36 -6.56 17.29
N ASP A 141 8.67 -6.77 17.14
CA ASP A 141 9.60 -5.73 16.74
C ASP A 141 9.39 -5.32 15.27
N PHE A 142 9.39 -4.01 15.03
CA PHE A 142 9.44 -3.41 13.70
C PHE A 142 10.89 -3.33 13.24
N ASN A 143 11.20 -3.96 12.11
CA ASN A 143 12.55 -3.98 11.58
C ASN A 143 12.58 -3.36 10.19
N VAL A 144 13.45 -2.37 9.98
CA VAL A 144 13.76 -1.83 8.67
C VAL A 144 14.70 -2.80 7.97
N LEU A 145 14.27 -3.30 6.81
CA LEU A 145 15.05 -4.22 5.98
C LEU A 145 15.99 -3.47 5.02
N SER A 146 15.49 -2.36 4.45
CA SER A 146 16.28 -1.44 3.64
C SER A 146 15.63 -0.07 3.57
N ALA A 147 16.44 0.96 3.47
CA ALA A 147 16.07 2.33 3.15
C ALA A 147 17.21 2.95 2.32
N PRO A 148 16.94 3.92 1.44
CA PRO A 148 18.01 4.66 0.75
C PRO A 148 18.73 5.58 1.72
N ASP A 149 19.97 5.97 1.38
CA ASP A 149 20.86 6.76 2.26
C ASP A 149 20.29 8.14 2.67
N TRP A 150 19.36 8.67 1.88
CA TRP A 150 18.70 9.93 2.16
C TRP A 150 17.49 9.83 3.10
N ILE A 151 17.11 8.61 3.52
CA ILE A 151 16.02 8.34 4.45
C ILE A 151 16.55 7.71 5.73
N THR A 152 16.20 8.28 6.87
CA THR A 152 16.44 7.69 8.19
C THR A 152 15.10 7.30 8.81
N VAL A 153 15.01 6.07 9.28
CA VAL A 153 13.82 5.54 9.94
C VAL A 153 14.14 5.18 11.38
N SER A 154 13.30 5.62 12.30
CA SER A 154 13.34 5.22 13.70
C SER A 154 11.94 4.94 14.21
N ASN A 155 11.80 4.05 15.18
CA ASN A 155 10.52 3.70 15.76
C ASN A 155 10.59 3.59 17.29
N THR A 156 9.43 3.80 17.91
CA THR A 156 9.11 3.46 19.29
C THR A 156 8.03 2.37 19.29
N GLU A 157 7.49 2.03 20.47
CA GLU A 157 6.39 1.04 20.55
C GLU A 157 5.09 1.54 19.89
N ASP A 158 4.89 2.87 19.82
CA ASP A 158 3.65 3.52 19.39
C ASP A 158 3.80 4.41 18.15
N SER A 159 5.01 4.59 17.64
CA SER A 159 5.26 5.51 16.52
C SER A 159 6.38 5.07 15.59
N LEU A 160 6.23 5.41 14.32
CA LEU A 160 7.24 5.32 13.27
C LEU A 160 7.60 6.73 12.82
N LYS A 161 8.88 7.10 12.89
CA LYS A 161 9.40 8.36 12.37
C LYS A 161 10.21 8.11 11.11
N VAL A 162 9.87 8.80 10.03
CA VAL A 162 10.58 8.79 8.74
C VAL A 162 11.15 10.19 8.53
N SER A 163 12.45 10.32 8.40
CA SER A 163 13.17 11.58 8.19
C SER A 163 13.91 11.54 6.86
N MET A 164 13.86 12.62 6.11
CA MET A 164 14.53 12.78 4.82
C MET A 164 15.52 13.93 4.88
N SER A 165 16.70 13.77 4.27
CA SER A 165 17.60 14.89 3.98
C SER A 165 17.00 15.78 2.88
N ALA A 166 17.53 17.01 2.72
CA ALA A 166 17.14 17.85 1.59
C ALA A 166 17.49 17.16 0.26
N ASN A 167 16.60 17.28 -0.73
CA ASN A 167 16.86 16.84 -2.09
C ASN A 167 17.61 17.94 -2.83
N THR A 168 18.83 17.66 -3.23
CA THR A 168 19.70 18.57 -3.99
C THR A 168 20.06 18.00 -5.38
N THR A 169 19.32 17.00 -5.84
CA THR A 169 19.61 16.30 -7.11
C THR A 169 19.19 17.10 -8.34
N GLY A 170 18.31 18.10 -8.20
CA GLY A 170 17.72 18.86 -9.29
C GLY A 170 16.65 18.08 -10.08
N HIS A 171 16.12 17.05 -9.49
CA HIS A 171 15.00 16.27 -10.01
C HIS A 171 14.28 15.55 -8.86
N LEU A 172 13.01 15.19 -9.09
CA LEU A 172 12.26 14.33 -8.19
C LEU A 172 13.05 13.04 -7.88
N ARG A 173 13.04 12.62 -6.62
CA ARG A 173 13.59 11.32 -6.21
C ARG A 173 12.55 10.50 -5.50
N SER A 174 12.56 9.20 -5.72
CA SER A 174 11.68 8.27 -5.04
C SER A 174 12.41 6.96 -4.72
N ASP A 175 12.05 6.34 -3.61
CA ASP A 175 12.52 5.00 -3.25
C ASP A 175 11.62 4.40 -2.17
N TYR A 176 11.92 3.19 -1.74
CA TYR A 176 11.12 2.42 -0.80
C TYR A 176 11.85 2.20 0.52
N VAL A 177 11.16 2.48 1.61
CA VAL A 177 11.49 1.93 2.93
C VAL A 177 10.84 0.55 3.04
N LYS A 178 11.64 -0.52 3.03
CA LYS A 178 11.16 -1.89 3.20
C LYS A 178 11.30 -2.31 4.65
N TYR A 179 10.27 -2.95 5.19
CA TYR A 179 10.24 -3.35 6.60
C TYR A 179 9.56 -4.71 6.80
N ASN A 180 9.74 -5.27 8.00
CA ASN A 180 8.95 -6.40 8.46
C ASN A 180 8.57 -6.28 9.93
N VAL A 181 7.47 -6.93 10.30
CA VAL A 181 7.05 -7.19 11.68
C VAL A 181 6.65 -8.66 11.77
N GLY A 182 7.45 -9.45 12.47
CA GLY A 182 7.30 -10.91 12.40
C GLY A 182 7.42 -11.42 10.95
N SER A 183 6.41 -12.17 10.49
CA SER A 183 6.34 -12.67 9.10
C SER A 183 5.74 -11.66 8.11
N TYR A 184 5.09 -10.61 8.57
CA TYR A 184 4.53 -9.57 7.72
C TYR A 184 5.63 -8.70 7.13
N LYS A 185 5.61 -8.53 5.81
CA LYS A 185 6.55 -7.68 5.06
C LYS A 185 5.79 -6.69 4.22
N ASP A 186 6.26 -5.43 4.17
CA ASP A 186 5.67 -4.38 3.36
C ASP A 186 6.71 -3.30 3.06
N SER A 187 6.29 -2.26 2.31
CA SER A 187 7.12 -1.12 1.96
C SER A 187 6.31 0.17 1.93
N ILE A 188 6.97 1.28 2.23
CA ILE A 188 6.45 2.63 2.12
C ILE A 188 7.23 3.32 1.00
N LYS A 189 6.56 3.76 -0.07
CA LYS A 189 7.18 4.60 -1.09
C LYS A 189 7.37 6.00 -0.52
N VAL A 190 8.56 6.57 -0.68
CA VAL A 190 8.85 7.96 -0.32
C VAL A 190 9.21 8.71 -1.59
N VAL A 191 8.55 9.84 -1.83
CA VAL A 191 8.75 10.70 -2.99
C VAL A 191 9.09 12.09 -2.50
N GLN A 192 10.15 12.68 -3.02
CA GLN A 192 10.59 14.02 -2.65
C GLN A 192 10.90 14.84 -3.88
N GLY A 193 10.29 16.04 -3.98
CA GLY A 193 10.45 16.96 -5.08
C GLY A 193 9.51 18.14 -4.99
N ASP A 194 9.87 19.25 -5.62
CA ASP A 194 9.06 20.45 -5.76
C ASP A 194 8.53 20.58 -7.19
N PHE A 195 7.28 21.05 -7.33
CA PHE A 195 6.67 21.15 -8.64
C PHE A 195 7.48 22.06 -9.57
N ASP A 196 7.80 23.27 -9.11
CA ASP A 196 8.39 24.30 -9.96
C ASP A 196 9.83 23.99 -10.40
N THR A 197 10.61 23.29 -9.54
CA THR A 197 12.00 22.93 -9.83
C THR A 197 12.14 21.59 -10.53
N ASP A 198 11.35 20.59 -10.11
CA ASP A 198 11.57 19.22 -10.52
C ASP A 198 10.58 18.75 -11.58
N LEU A 199 9.33 19.24 -11.53
CA LEU A 199 8.25 18.74 -12.37
C LEU A 199 7.85 19.68 -13.51
N ALA A 200 7.82 21.01 -13.28
CA ALA A 200 7.48 21.97 -14.33
C ALA A 200 8.49 21.96 -15.48
N GLY A 201 8.07 22.40 -16.66
CA GLY A 201 8.93 22.63 -17.81
C GLY A 201 8.62 21.80 -19.04
N ASP A 202 9.64 21.57 -19.86
CA ASP A 202 9.52 20.96 -21.18
C ASP A 202 9.52 19.43 -21.13
N TYR A 203 8.53 18.83 -21.79
CA TYR A 203 8.30 17.40 -21.87
C TYR A 203 8.08 16.94 -23.32
N TYR A 204 8.15 15.65 -23.52
CA TYR A 204 7.52 14.93 -24.61
C TYR A 204 6.28 14.21 -24.08
N LEU A 205 5.13 14.41 -24.73
CA LEU A 205 3.94 13.58 -24.57
C LEU A 205 4.05 12.43 -25.57
N VAL A 206 4.22 11.24 -25.07
CA VAL A 206 4.38 10.01 -25.84
C VAL A 206 3.13 9.17 -25.72
N SER A 207 2.66 8.62 -26.84
CA SER A 207 1.50 7.72 -26.85
C SER A 207 1.56 6.79 -28.07
N LEU A 208 0.58 5.92 -28.19
CA LEU A 208 0.33 5.17 -29.42
C LEU A 208 -0.83 5.85 -30.16
N ASP A 209 -0.81 5.80 -31.49
CA ASP A 209 -1.95 6.19 -32.32
C ASP A 209 -2.96 5.02 -32.48
N GLY A 210 -4.05 5.24 -33.24
CA GLY A 210 -5.07 4.23 -33.48
C GLY A 210 -4.58 3.00 -34.26
N ASP A 211 -3.43 3.05 -34.89
CA ASP A 211 -2.78 1.96 -35.60
C ASP A 211 -1.68 1.27 -34.74
N GLY A 212 -1.53 1.71 -33.48
CA GLY A 212 -0.54 1.20 -32.53
C GLY A 212 0.89 1.70 -32.79
N GLN A 213 1.07 2.75 -33.61
CA GLN A 213 2.36 3.36 -33.85
C GLN A 213 2.68 4.40 -32.79
N GLN A 214 3.93 4.47 -32.35
CA GLN A 214 4.37 5.46 -31.40
C GLN A 214 4.36 6.87 -32.01
N GLN A 215 3.69 7.79 -31.33
CA GLN A 215 3.66 9.22 -31.65
C GLN A 215 4.21 10.03 -30.47
N VAL A 216 4.84 11.16 -30.77
CA VAL A 216 5.50 12.01 -29.77
C VAL A 216 5.20 13.47 -30.08
N PHE A 217 4.70 14.19 -29.09
CA PHE A 217 4.39 15.63 -29.18
C PHE A 217 5.27 16.41 -28.21
N GLU A 218 5.61 17.64 -28.55
CA GLU A 218 6.15 18.56 -27.58
C GLU A 218 5.07 18.96 -26.57
N ALA A 219 5.46 19.07 -25.31
CA ALA A 219 4.57 19.46 -24.23
C ALA A 219 5.28 20.36 -23.22
N VAL A 220 4.54 21.28 -22.62
CA VAL A 220 5.01 22.09 -21.49
C VAL A 220 4.07 21.85 -20.32
N VAL A 221 4.64 21.46 -19.19
CA VAL A 221 3.91 21.17 -17.95
C VAL A 221 3.99 22.36 -17.01
N SER A 222 2.84 22.86 -16.57
CA SER A 222 2.67 23.80 -15.45
C SER A 222 1.65 23.24 -14.47
N GLN A 223 1.46 23.89 -13.30
CA GLN A 223 0.51 23.43 -12.29
C GLN A 223 -0.94 23.37 -12.78
N ASP A 224 -1.30 24.27 -13.69
CA ASP A 224 -2.66 24.49 -14.17
C ASP A 224 -2.87 24.11 -15.64
N THR A 225 -1.80 23.75 -16.36
CA THR A 225 -1.89 23.55 -17.82
C THR A 225 -0.85 22.53 -18.31
N LEU A 226 -1.29 21.60 -19.12
CA LEU A 226 -0.47 20.83 -20.05
C LEU A 226 -0.63 21.46 -21.43
N PHE A 227 0.38 22.23 -21.89
CA PHE A 227 0.37 22.93 -23.16
C PHE A 227 1.04 22.08 -24.25
N LEU A 228 0.39 21.98 -25.42
CA LEU A 228 0.91 21.30 -26.59
C LEU A 228 1.21 22.39 -27.69
N PRO A 229 2.46 22.83 -27.78
CA PRO A 229 2.82 23.99 -28.67
C PRO A 229 2.49 23.77 -30.14
N GLU A 230 2.62 22.54 -30.64
CA GLU A 230 2.38 22.19 -32.05
C GLU A 230 0.95 22.51 -32.52
N PHE A 231 0.00 22.53 -31.57
CA PHE A 231 -1.44 22.71 -31.81
C PHE A 231 -1.98 24.01 -31.23
N ASP A 232 -1.20 24.71 -30.41
CA ASP A 232 -1.69 25.74 -29.48
C ASP A 232 -2.83 25.25 -28.56
N PHE A 233 -2.75 23.99 -28.12
CA PHE A 233 -3.73 23.41 -27.20
C PHE A 233 -3.30 23.55 -25.75
N LYS A 234 -4.18 24.10 -24.94
CA LYS A 234 -4.01 24.29 -23.50
C LYS A 234 -4.99 23.37 -22.76
N ILE A 235 -4.48 22.21 -22.34
CA ILE A 235 -5.26 21.25 -21.55
C ILE A 235 -5.24 21.71 -20.09
N PRO A 236 -6.37 22.15 -19.52
CA PRO A 236 -6.42 22.54 -18.12
C PRO A 236 -6.06 21.34 -17.22
N THR A 237 -5.17 21.59 -16.26
CA THR A 237 -4.76 20.60 -15.26
C THR A 237 -4.89 21.16 -13.85
N THR A 238 -4.88 20.27 -12.88
CA THR A 238 -4.73 20.58 -11.45
C THR A 238 -3.60 19.74 -10.91
N PHE A 239 -2.71 20.34 -10.12
CA PHE A 239 -1.64 19.61 -9.45
C PHE A 239 -2.09 19.15 -8.06
N ASP A 240 -1.91 17.86 -7.77
CA ASP A 240 -2.08 17.25 -6.46
C ASP A 240 -0.70 16.93 -5.89
N GLY A 241 -0.23 17.74 -4.94
CA GLY A 241 1.05 17.53 -4.25
C GLY A 241 1.05 16.28 -3.36
N SER A 242 -0.13 15.78 -2.93
CA SER A 242 -0.21 14.57 -2.13
C SER A 242 0.08 13.30 -2.92
N ASN A 243 -0.16 13.34 -4.24
CA ASN A 243 0.11 12.24 -5.17
C ASN A 243 1.21 12.56 -6.16
N MET A 244 1.81 13.76 -6.09
CA MET A 244 2.76 14.27 -7.09
C MET A 244 2.23 14.07 -8.51
N ALA A 245 1.01 14.51 -8.78
CA ALA A 245 0.31 14.23 -10.03
C ALA A 245 -0.36 15.47 -10.60
N ILE A 246 -0.37 15.59 -11.92
CA ILE A 246 -1.28 16.49 -12.63
C ILE A 246 -2.50 15.70 -13.10
N SER A 247 -3.67 16.33 -13.06
CA SER A 247 -4.93 15.70 -13.48
C SER A 247 -5.66 16.61 -14.44
N THR A 248 -6.19 16.06 -15.54
CA THR A 248 -7.14 16.75 -16.41
C THR A 248 -8.53 16.13 -16.30
N THR A 249 -9.55 16.93 -16.59
CA THR A 249 -10.94 16.51 -16.54
C THR A 249 -11.47 16.29 -17.94
N CYS A 250 -12.40 15.34 -18.08
CA CYS A 250 -13.11 15.12 -19.34
C CYS A 250 -13.98 16.34 -19.71
N GLY A 251 -14.08 16.62 -21.02
CA GLY A 251 -14.95 17.66 -21.55
C GLY A 251 -14.37 19.08 -21.48
N GLN A 252 -13.07 19.23 -21.23
CA GLN A 252 -12.40 20.53 -21.22
C GLN A 252 -12.19 21.05 -22.63
N TYR A 253 -12.53 22.33 -22.86
CA TYR A 253 -12.13 23.05 -24.07
C TYR A 253 -10.63 23.34 -24.02
N ILE A 254 -9.88 22.94 -25.05
CA ILE A 254 -8.42 23.05 -25.06
C ILE A 254 -7.86 23.97 -26.15
N GLY A 255 -8.71 24.40 -27.07
CA GLY A 255 -8.30 25.29 -28.18
C GLY A 255 -9.15 25.12 -29.42
N ALA A 256 -8.74 25.74 -30.52
CA ALA A 256 -9.39 25.61 -31.81
C ALA A 256 -8.41 25.07 -32.84
N TYR A 257 -8.88 24.22 -33.75
CA TYR A 257 -8.13 23.76 -34.90
C TYR A 257 -8.92 24.01 -36.17
N SER A 258 -8.40 24.88 -37.07
CA SER A 258 -9.14 25.36 -38.25
C SER A 258 -10.46 26.01 -37.84
N LYS A 259 -11.59 25.46 -38.23
CA LYS A 259 -12.96 25.90 -37.89
C LYS A 259 -13.59 25.15 -36.72
N TYR A 260 -12.85 24.24 -36.07
CA TYR A 260 -13.38 23.36 -35.03
C TYR A 260 -12.92 23.78 -33.66
N TYR A 261 -13.76 23.55 -32.66
CA TYR A 261 -13.48 23.68 -31.23
C TYR A 261 -13.11 22.32 -30.68
N ILE A 262 -11.96 22.25 -29.99
CA ILE A 262 -11.37 20.97 -29.56
C ILE A 262 -11.58 20.77 -28.06
N TYR A 263 -12.00 19.56 -27.71
CA TYR A 263 -12.28 19.16 -26.33
C TYR A 263 -11.57 17.86 -25.98
N THR A 264 -11.18 17.72 -24.69
CA THR A 264 -10.72 16.45 -24.15
C THR A 264 -11.87 15.51 -23.92
N VAL A 265 -11.75 14.25 -24.34
CA VAL A 265 -12.64 13.16 -23.97
C VAL A 265 -11.83 11.91 -23.69
N PHE A 266 -12.37 10.98 -22.93
CA PHE A 266 -11.67 9.74 -22.56
C PHE A 266 -12.34 8.53 -23.16
N ALA A 267 -11.55 7.50 -23.46
CA ALA A 267 -12.03 6.19 -23.83
C ALA A 267 -11.40 5.11 -22.95
N ASP A 268 -12.04 3.95 -22.84
CA ASP A 268 -11.49 2.81 -22.14
C ASP A 268 -10.24 2.24 -22.86
N ALA A 269 -9.51 1.36 -22.19
CA ALA A 269 -8.28 0.75 -22.71
C ALA A 269 -8.50 -0.05 -24.00
N ASN A 270 -9.74 -0.44 -24.30
CA ASN A 270 -10.11 -1.20 -25.51
C ASN A 270 -10.73 -0.32 -26.61
N ASN A 271 -10.83 0.98 -26.43
CA ASN A 271 -11.52 1.93 -27.32
C ASN A 271 -12.98 1.57 -27.66
N LYS A 272 -13.61 0.74 -26.86
CA LYS A 272 -14.95 0.24 -27.14
C LYS A 272 -16.07 1.17 -26.67
N SER A 273 -15.76 2.09 -25.75
CA SER A 273 -16.74 3.03 -25.25
C SER A 273 -16.07 4.36 -24.86
N LEU A 274 -16.69 5.47 -25.28
CA LEU A 274 -16.32 6.78 -24.79
C LEU A 274 -16.87 6.93 -23.37
N THR A 275 -15.97 6.87 -22.40
CA THR A 275 -16.36 6.94 -21.00
C THR A 275 -16.64 8.36 -20.53
N GLY A 276 -16.15 9.38 -21.24
CA GLY A 276 -16.12 10.72 -20.71
C GLY A 276 -17.04 11.74 -21.30
N TYR A 277 -17.55 11.50 -22.48
CA TYR A 277 -18.44 12.47 -23.17
C TYR A 277 -19.75 12.74 -22.42
N ASN A 278 -20.27 11.74 -21.70
CA ASN A 278 -21.46 11.87 -20.86
C ASN A 278 -21.17 11.88 -19.34
N VAL A 279 -19.92 11.78 -18.93
CA VAL A 279 -19.53 11.65 -17.53
C VAL A 279 -18.75 12.90 -17.11
N GLY A 280 -19.49 13.99 -16.84
CA GLY A 280 -18.88 15.20 -16.27
C GLY A 280 -18.13 14.85 -14.97
N GLY A 281 -16.87 15.31 -14.85
CA GLY A 281 -16.05 15.13 -13.67
C GLY A 281 -15.11 13.92 -13.66
N ALA A 282 -15.09 13.08 -14.71
CA ALA A 282 -14.05 12.07 -14.84
C ALA A 282 -12.67 12.73 -15.00
N THR A 283 -11.68 12.20 -14.27
CA THR A 283 -10.30 12.71 -14.26
C THR A 283 -9.34 11.66 -14.77
N TYR A 284 -8.31 12.12 -15.49
CA TYR A 284 -7.19 11.31 -15.95
C TYR A 284 -5.92 11.93 -15.41
N SER A 285 -5.20 11.21 -14.55
CA SER A 285 -4.13 11.73 -13.70
C SER A 285 -2.79 11.16 -14.12
N ALA A 286 -1.76 12.00 -14.24
CA ALA A 286 -0.39 11.58 -14.49
C ALA A 286 0.46 11.79 -13.24
N ALA A 287 0.80 10.72 -12.56
CA ALA A 287 1.67 10.73 -11.39
C ALA A 287 3.12 10.75 -11.83
N PHE A 288 3.88 11.73 -11.31
CA PHE A 288 5.31 11.88 -11.61
C PHE A 288 6.15 10.89 -10.81
N ASP A 289 7.17 10.35 -11.48
CA ASP A 289 8.21 9.52 -10.88
C ASP A 289 9.54 9.79 -11.59
N TYR A 290 10.62 9.21 -11.08
CA TYR A 290 11.96 9.32 -11.64
C TYR A 290 12.65 7.97 -11.68
N ASN A 291 13.31 7.70 -12.80
CA ASN A 291 14.29 6.62 -12.89
C ASN A 291 15.52 7.08 -13.70
N SER A 292 16.67 6.44 -13.47
CA SER A 292 17.93 6.83 -14.10
C SER A 292 17.98 6.62 -15.62
N LYS A 293 17.06 5.83 -16.18
CA LYS A 293 17.00 5.51 -17.61
C LYS A 293 16.22 6.55 -18.41
N ASP A 294 15.07 6.95 -17.87
CA ASP A 294 14.08 7.78 -18.57
C ASP A 294 14.01 9.20 -18.00
N GLY A 295 14.67 9.43 -16.85
CA GLY A 295 14.58 10.70 -16.13
C GLY A 295 13.24 10.86 -15.39
N THR A 296 12.76 12.11 -15.28
CA THR A 296 11.43 12.42 -14.75
C THR A 296 10.37 12.07 -15.80
N TYR A 297 9.39 11.28 -15.43
CA TYR A 297 8.29 10.85 -16.28
C TYR A 297 6.96 10.85 -15.51
N ALA A 298 5.83 10.80 -16.23
CA ALA A 298 4.51 10.66 -15.60
C ALA A 298 3.60 9.83 -16.49
N GLU A 299 3.02 8.77 -15.93
CA GLU A 299 2.09 7.89 -16.64
C GLU A 299 0.65 8.25 -16.28
N PHE A 300 -0.19 8.38 -17.31
CA PHE A 300 -1.60 8.69 -17.12
C PHE A 300 -2.38 7.45 -16.70
N SER A 301 -3.18 7.61 -15.67
CA SER A 301 -4.10 6.59 -15.16
C SER A 301 -5.41 7.21 -14.68
N GLY A 302 -6.47 6.43 -14.65
CA GLY A 302 -7.76 6.85 -14.16
C GLY A 302 -8.83 5.79 -14.41
N THR A 303 -9.96 5.92 -13.74
CA THR A 303 -11.10 5.01 -13.91
C THR A 303 -12.39 5.78 -14.03
N VAL A 304 -13.32 5.27 -14.85
CA VAL A 304 -14.68 5.79 -14.97
C VAL A 304 -15.65 4.62 -14.87
N SER A 305 -16.55 4.67 -13.91
CA SER A 305 -17.55 3.62 -13.69
C SER A 305 -16.95 2.20 -13.63
N GLY A 306 -15.76 2.08 -13.02
CA GLY A 306 -15.03 0.82 -12.86
C GLY A 306 -14.22 0.37 -14.08
N ASN A 307 -14.22 1.13 -15.19
CA ASN A 307 -13.40 0.86 -16.36
C ASN A 307 -12.16 1.75 -16.35
N GLU A 308 -11.00 1.19 -16.70
CA GLU A 308 -9.77 1.97 -16.86
C GLU A 308 -9.87 2.89 -18.07
N ILE A 309 -9.40 4.14 -17.89
CA ILE A 309 -9.19 5.07 -18.98
C ILE A 309 -7.87 4.71 -19.64
N GLY A 310 -7.91 4.30 -20.89
CA GLY A 310 -6.71 3.94 -21.66
C GLY A 310 -6.34 5.00 -22.71
N THR A 311 -7.25 5.91 -23.03
CA THR A 311 -7.07 6.83 -24.15
C THR A 311 -7.58 8.22 -23.81
N LEU A 312 -6.74 9.22 -24.10
CA LEU A 312 -7.11 10.65 -24.18
C LEU A 312 -7.36 11.00 -25.65
N LEU A 313 -8.55 11.47 -25.95
CA LEU A 313 -8.99 11.84 -27.29
C LEU A 313 -9.19 13.34 -27.39
N PHE A 314 -8.84 13.93 -28.53
CA PHE A 314 -9.16 15.32 -28.86
C PHE A 314 -10.35 15.37 -29.82
N MET A 315 -11.53 15.64 -29.27
CA MET A 315 -12.78 15.70 -30.03
C MET A 315 -12.97 17.06 -30.69
N ALA A 316 -13.17 17.05 -32.00
CA ALA A 316 -13.52 18.22 -32.78
C ALA A 316 -15.04 18.46 -32.78
N CYS A 317 -15.45 19.67 -32.46
CA CYS A 317 -16.84 20.13 -32.47
C CYS A 317 -17.05 21.29 -33.42
N SER A 318 -18.20 21.33 -34.08
CA SER A 318 -18.57 22.41 -35.04
C SER A 318 -18.98 23.73 -34.35
N ALA A 319 -19.24 23.67 -33.04
CA ALA A 319 -19.57 24.84 -32.22
C ALA A 319 -18.85 24.74 -30.86
N LYS A 320 -18.76 25.86 -30.13
CA LYS A 320 -18.16 25.94 -28.80
C LYS A 320 -19.08 25.31 -27.73
N ALA A 321 -19.41 24.05 -27.98
CA ALA A 321 -20.22 23.21 -27.09
C ALA A 321 -19.89 21.76 -27.35
N LEU A 322 -19.76 20.96 -26.27
CA LEU A 322 -19.48 19.54 -26.38
C LEU A 322 -20.79 18.75 -26.19
N ASN A 323 -21.35 18.27 -27.28
CA ASN A 323 -22.55 17.42 -27.27
C ASN A 323 -22.66 16.62 -28.59
N ALA A 324 -23.61 15.70 -28.66
CA ALA A 324 -23.80 14.83 -29.83
C ALA A 324 -24.05 15.58 -31.13
N ASN A 325 -24.72 16.75 -31.10
CA ASN A 325 -25.08 17.52 -32.30
C ASN A 325 -23.91 18.32 -32.86
N THR A 326 -22.91 18.63 -32.03
CA THR A 326 -21.74 19.40 -32.41
C THR A 326 -20.52 18.55 -32.73
N LYS A 327 -20.50 17.30 -32.31
CA LYS A 327 -19.41 16.35 -32.59
C LYS A 327 -19.23 16.18 -34.11
N VAL A 328 -17.98 16.35 -34.57
CA VAL A 328 -17.57 16.14 -35.96
C VAL A 328 -16.71 14.87 -36.09
N GLY A 329 -15.76 14.68 -35.21
CA GLY A 329 -14.84 13.56 -35.22
C GLY A 329 -13.75 13.70 -34.18
N PHE A 330 -12.73 12.87 -34.25
CA PHE A 330 -11.52 12.98 -33.42
C PHE A 330 -10.35 13.51 -34.24
N LEU A 331 -9.59 14.40 -33.64
CA LEU A 331 -8.40 14.98 -34.24
C LEU A 331 -7.16 14.16 -33.89
N VAL A 332 -7.07 13.71 -32.65
CA VAL A 332 -5.92 12.97 -32.10
C VAL A 332 -6.42 11.91 -31.14
N ASP A 333 -5.87 10.71 -31.25
CA ASP A 333 -6.05 9.60 -30.34
C ASP A 333 -4.72 9.34 -29.61
N LEU A 334 -4.70 9.51 -28.28
CA LEU A 334 -3.53 9.28 -27.45
C LEU A 334 -3.77 8.04 -26.59
N HIS A 335 -3.32 6.88 -27.08
CA HIS A 335 -3.44 5.60 -26.35
C HIS A 335 -2.27 5.47 -25.37
N SER A 336 -2.57 5.10 -24.13
CA SER A 336 -1.59 4.94 -23.03
C SER A 336 -0.59 6.09 -22.98
N PRO A 337 -1.07 7.35 -22.88
CA PRO A 337 -0.19 8.51 -22.90
C PRO A 337 0.69 8.56 -21.66
N TYR A 338 1.92 9.03 -21.84
CA TYR A 338 2.83 9.34 -20.74
C TYR A 338 3.72 10.54 -21.09
N LEU A 339 4.21 11.22 -20.07
CA LEU A 339 5.12 12.37 -20.19
C LEU A 339 6.54 11.94 -19.86
N VAL A 340 7.53 12.48 -20.60
CA VAL A 340 8.96 12.33 -20.30
C VAL A 340 9.62 13.70 -20.36
N LYS A 341 10.30 14.12 -19.28
CA LYS A 341 10.95 15.44 -19.22
C LYS A 341 12.10 15.51 -20.23
N LYS A 342 12.15 16.59 -21.03
CA LYS A 342 13.12 16.72 -22.15
C LYS A 342 14.57 16.69 -21.69
N SER A 343 14.88 17.25 -20.53
CA SER A 343 16.26 17.34 -20.01
C SER A 343 16.94 15.98 -19.87
N ASN A 344 16.16 14.92 -19.64
CA ASN A 344 16.66 13.57 -19.37
C ASN A 344 16.06 12.51 -20.30
N SER A 345 15.35 12.93 -21.37
CA SER A 345 14.66 11.98 -22.24
C SER A 345 15.63 11.15 -23.08
N PRO A 346 15.32 9.85 -23.32
CA PRO A 346 16.10 9.03 -24.23
C PRO A 346 16.18 9.64 -25.64
N ALA A 347 17.36 9.57 -26.27
CA ALA A 347 17.59 10.12 -27.63
C ALA A 347 16.61 9.56 -28.68
N LYS A 348 16.09 8.33 -28.49
CA LYS A 348 15.05 7.73 -29.35
C LYS A 348 13.77 8.54 -29.35
N ILE A 349 13.30 9.00 -28.18
CA ILE A 349 12.07 9.81 -28.04
C ILE A 349 12.27 11.17 -28.72
N ALA A 350 13.39 11.85 -28.43
CA ALA A 350 13.72 13.12 -29.06
C ALA A 350 13.82 13.04 -30.59
N ASN A 351 14.32 11.92 -31.13
CA ASN A 351 14.41 11.68 -32.57
C ASN A 351 13.03 11.41 -33.20
N LEU A 352 12.11 10.76 -32.50
CA LEU A 352 10.74 10.56 -32.97
C LEU A 352 9.98 11.88 -33.02
N ALA A 353 10.10 12.74 -32.01
CA ALA A 353 9.48 14.09 -32.02
C ALA A 353 9.87 14.90 -33.23
N LYS A 354 11.14 14.84 -33.65
CA LYS A 354 11.63 15.55 -34.88
C LYS A 354 11.09 14.98 -36.18
N LYS A 355 10.61 13.75 -36.22
CA LYS A 355 10.08 13.07 -37.41
C LYS A 355 8.57 13.20 -37.59
N ASN A 356 7.84 13.50 -36.52
CA ASN A 356 6.40 13.62 -36.54
C ASN A 356 5.99 14.93 -37.26
N GLN A 357 5.91 14.89 -38.58
CA GLN A 357 5.11 15.86 -39.34
C GLN A 357 3.65 15.36 -39.31
N LEU A 358 2.90 15.90 -38.37
CA LEU A 358 1.53 15.50 -38.10
C LEU A 358 0.62 15.84 -39.29
N LYS A 359 0.08 14.81 -39.90
CA LYS A 359 -1.04 14.95 -40.85
C LYS A 359 -2.31 14.61 -40.07
N PHE A 360 -3.05 15.65 -39.68
CA PHE A 360 -4.36 15.46 -39.08
C PHE A 360 -5.37 15.06 -40.12
N VAL A 361 -5.95 13.89 -39.94
CA VAL A 361 -7.14 13.45 -40.63
C VAL A 361 -8.24 13.35 -39.57
N LEU A 362 -9.27 14.18 -39.70
CA LEU A 362 -10.49 14.04 -38.92
C LEU A 362 -11.07 12.63 -39.17
N ARG A 363 -11.07 11.78 -38.15
CA ARG A 363 -11.64 10.44 -38.16
C ARG A 363 -13.02 10.41 -37.53
#